data_ea64ae3865a871d6c7c242bab5c382af
#
_entry.id   ea64ae3865a871d6c7c242bab5c382af
#
_cell.length_a   1.000
_cell.length_b   1.000
_cell.length_c   1.000
_cell.angle_alpha   90.00
_cell.angle_beta   90.00
_cell.angle_gamma   90.00
#
_symmetry.space_group_name_H-M   'P 1'
#
loop_
_entity.id
_entity.type
_entity.pdbx_description
1 polymer ?
#
loop_
_entity_poly.entity_id
_entity_poly.type
_entity_poly.pdbx_seq_one_letter_code
_entity_poly.pdbx_strand_id
1 'polypeptide(L)'
;STINVGNLIVGQSGIVVHIYDNDKRLIVSNAKVISSNSNTSVVEFFKFDDLKQDALPTSKREIEIGDVLVLNYMYNSSLLITPTQDSFQSVRDSFKSNNFIHSDIFAAKLKVNNKPYPTKEDFQKFAIEQNLGTIFFTLDNKVYIVDTKTFAILESYSFTYENSEIKMPFYTRVEEIEESILDFSFFSDKKELSYDEYYKRILGLSKW
;
A
#
# COMPACT_ATOMS: atom_id res chain seq x y z
N SER A 1 -18.10 -14.03 -2.02
CA SER A 1 -19.50 -13.61 -1.87
C SER A 1 -19.87 -12.57 -2.90
N THR A 2 -21.12 -12.52 -3.31
CA THR A 2 -21.65 -11.47 -4.22
C THR A 2 -22.39 -10.43 -3.38
N ILE A 3 -22.14 -9.15 -3.66
CA ILE A 3 -22.81 -8.02 -3.03
C ILE A 3 -23.56 -7.19 -4.08
N ASN A 4 -24.67 -6.56 -3.69
CA ASN A 4 -25.51 -5.73 -4.58
C ASN A 4 -25.00 -4.27 -4.65
N VAL A 5 -23.69 -4.13 -4.87
CA VAL A 5 -23.02 -2.85 -5.10
C VAL A 5 -22.13 -3.04 -6.31
N GLY A 6 -22.34 -2.27 -7.35
CA GLY A 6 -21.55 -2.29 -8.58
C GLY A 6 -20.54 -1.16 -8.65
N ASN A 7 -19.81 -1.14 -9.78
CA ASN A 7 -18.81 -0.12 -10.11
C ASN A 7 -17.68 0.03 -9.07
N LEU A 8 -17.33 -1.05 -8.38
CA LEU A 8 -16.19 -1.08 -7.47
C LEU A 8 -14.90 -1.36 -8.25
N ILE A 9 -13.78 -0.90 -7.71
CA ILE A 9 -12.47 -1.10 -8.33
C ILE A 9 -11.97 -2.50 -7.97
N VAL A 10 -11.59 -3.29 -8.98
CA VAL A 10 -10.98 -4.61 -8.75
C VAL A 10 -9.65 -4.45 -8.03
N GLY A 11 -9.47 -5.21 -6.97
CA GLY A 11 -8.32 -5.08 -6.07
C GLY A 11 -8.52 -4.12 -4.89
N GLN A 12 -9.60 -3.35 -4.86
CA GLN A 12 -9.99 -2.52 -3.72
C GLN A 12 -10.19 -3.40 -2.49
N SER A 13 -9.53 -3.06 -1.38
CA SER A 13 -9.62 -3.80 -0.13
C SER A 13 -10.56 -3.16 0.89
N GLY A 14 -10.84 -3.92 1.94
CA GLY A 14 -11.67 -3.51 3.06
C GLY A 14 -11.63 -4.52 4.19
N ILE A 15 -12.53 -4.33 5.14
CA ILE A 15 -12.72 -5.21 6.30
C ILE A 15 -14.18 -5.59 6.45
N VAL A 16 -14.44 -6.72 7.10
CA VAL A 16 -15.77 -7.09 7.57
C VAL A 16 -15.84 -6.87 9.07
N VAL A 17 -16.87 -6.17 9.51
CA VAL A 17 -17.07 -5.78 10.90
C VAL A 17 -18.38 -6.37 11.43
N HIS A 18 -18.29 -7.10 12.53
CA HIS A 18 -19.45 -7.48 13.33
C HIS A 18 -19.76 -6.40 14.36
N ILE A 19 -21.01 -5.97 14.43
CA ILE A 19 -21.50 -5.00 15.42
C ILE A 19 -22.31 -5.77 16.47
N TYR A 20 -21.94 -5.65 17.75
CA TYR A 20 -22.63 -6.26 18.87
C TYR A 20 -22.88 -5.25 19.97
N ASP A 21 -23.85 -5.51 20.84
CA ASP A 21 -24.24 -4.61 21.91
C ASP A 21 -24.48 -3.15 21.42
N ASN A 22 -25.05 -2.99 20.22
CA ASN A 22 -25.40 -1.74 19.53
C ASN A 22 -24.25 -0.86 19.05
N ASP A 23 -23.07 -0.92 19.64
CA ASP A 23 -21.95 0.00 19.31
C ASP A 23 -20.58 -0.64 19.28
N LYS A 24 -20.39 -1.79 19.92
CA LYS A 24 -19.11 -2.49 19.93
C LYS A 24 -18.84 -3.14 18.58
N ARG A 25 -17.61 -3.06 18.13
CA ARG A 25 -17.19 -3.52 16.82
C ARG A 25 -16.06 -4.53 16.92
N LEU A 26 -16.17 -5.60 16.14
CA LEU A 26 -15.14 -6.61 15.99
C LEU A 26 -14.81 -6.76 14.51
N ILE A 27 -13.56 -6.61 14.13
CA ILE A 27 -13.10 -6.94 12.78
C ILE A 27 -13.03 -8.47 12.67
N VAL A 28 -13.82 -9.02 11.74
CA VAL A 28 -13.96 -10.47 11.56
C VAL A 28 -13.02 -10.96 10.46
N SER A 29 -12.85 -10.18 9.40
CA SER A 29 -12.09 -10.59 8.22
C SER A 29 -11.58 -9.38 7.45
N ASN A 30 -10.55 -9.58 6.64
CA ASN A 30 -10.22 -8.73 5.51
C ASN A 30 -11.10 -9.09 4.32
N ALA A 31 -11.24 -8.14 3.37
CA ALA A 31 -12.01 -8.30 2.15
C ALA A 31 -11.27 -7.67 0.97
N LYS A 32 -11.48 -8.20 -0.24
CA LYS A 32 -11.04 -7.55 -1.50
C LYS A 32 -12.05 -7.79 -2.61
N VAL A 33 -12.20 -6.81 -3.48
CA VAL A 33 -13.03 -6.90 -4.67
C VAL A 33 -12.26 -7.68 -5.74
N ILE A 34 -12.84 -8.78 -6.25
CA ILE A 34 -12.22 -9.63 -7.29
C ILE A 34 -12.87 -9.45 -8.66
N SER A 35 -14.12 -9.00 -8.70
CA SER A 35 -14.79 -8.58 -9.93
C SER A 35 -15.93 -7.62 -9.63
N SER A 36 -16.26 -6.78 -10.59
CA SER A 36 -17.37 -5.83 -10.49
C SER A 36 -18.01 -5.57 -11.85
N ASN A 37 -19.32 -5.37 -11.85
CA ASN A 37 -20.09 -4.87 -12.98
C ASN A 37 -20.92 -3.65 -12.54
N SER A 38 -21.85 -3.18 -13.36
CA SER A 38 -22.67 -1.99 -13.03
C SER A 38 -23.56 -2.16 -11.79
N ASN A 39 -23.92 -3.37 -11.41
CA ASN A 39 -24.94 -3.63 -10.39
C ASN A 39 -24.41 -4.41 -9.19
N THR A 40 -23.45 -5.30 -9.41
CA THR A 40 -22.97 -6.23 -8.41
C THR A 40 -21.46 -6.33 -8.44
N SER A 41 -20.88 -6.75 -7.31
CA SER A 41 -19.46 -7.08 -7.20
C SER A 41 -19.27 -8.40 -6.47
N VAL A 42 -18.19 -9.09 -6.82
CA VAL A 42 -17.76 -10.29 -6.10
C VAL A 42 -16.63 -9.91 -5.18
N VAL A 43 -16.78 -10.26 -3.89
CA VAL A 43 -15.81 -9.99 -2.83
C VAL A 43 -15.28 -11.32 -2.30
N GLU A 44 -13.97 -11.40 -2.18
CA GLU A 44 -13.28 -12.49 -1.50
C GLU A 44 -12.91 -12.05 -0.09
N PHE A 45 -13.11 -12.94 0.88
CA PHE A 45 -12.76 -12.74 2.28
C PHE A 45 -11.52 -13.54 2.63
N PHE A 46 -10.68 -12.96 3.48
CA PHE A 46 -9.47 -13.61 3.97
C PHE A 46 -9.16 -13.18 5.40
N LYS A 47 -8.34 -13.98 6.06
CA LYS A 47 -8.06 -13.79 7.47
C LYS A 47 -7.57 -12.37 7.79
N PHE A 48 -8.10 -11.78 8.86
CA PHE A 48 -7.57 -10.56 9.44
C PHE A 48 -6.45 -10.94 10.42
N ASP A 49 -5.21 -10.60 10.07
CA ASP A 49 -4.02 -10.88 10.86
C ASP A 49 -3.09 -9.66 11.03
N ASP A 50 -3.59 -8.48 10.71
CA ASP A 50 -2.83 -7.23 10.77
C ASP A 50 -2.38 -6.87 12.20
N LEU A 51 -3.19 -7.22 13.20
CA LEU A 51 -2.95 -6.89 14.61
C LEU A 51 -2.64 -8.14 15.44
N LYS A 52 -1.72 -8.97 14.98
CA LYS A 52 -1.27 -10.13 15.76
C LYS A 52 -0.69 -9.66 17.09
N GLN A 53 -1.40 -10.02 18.16
CA GLN A 53 -0.97 -9.85 19.54
C GLN A 53 -1.16 -11.20 20.24
N ASP A 54 -0.09 -11.90 20.50
CA ASP A 54 -0.15 -13.23 21.16
C ASP A 54 -0.77 -13.15 22.58
N ALA A 55 -0.74 -11.96 23.20
CA ALA A 55 -1.32 -11.71 24.52
C ALA A 55 -2.83 -11.41 24.48
N LEU A 56 -3.43 -11.19 23.31
CA LEU A 56 -4.84 -10.89 23.16
C LEU A 56 -5.62 -12.10 22.62
N PRO A 57 -6.78 -12.41 23.16
CA PRO A 57 -7.62 -13.46 22.60
C PRO A 57 -8.07 -13.08 21.18
N THR A 58 -7.82 -13.97 20.22
CA THR A 58 -8.32 -13.83 18.87
C THR A 58 -9.74 -14.40 18.77
N SER A 59 -10.65 -13.67 18.13
CA SER A 59 -11.98 -14.19 17.82
C SER A 59 -11.85 -15.33 16.81
N LYS A 60 -12.59 -16.42 17.05
CA LYS A 60 -12.78 -17.52 16.09
C LYS A 60 -14.07 -17.34 15.28
N ARG A 61 -14.73 -16.17 15.41
CA ARG A 61 -15.96 -15.88 14.71
C ARG A 61 -15.73 -15.85 13.21
N GLU A 62 -16.57 -16.53 12.47
CA GLU A 62 -16.67 -16.48 11.02
C GLU A 62 -17.61 -15.35 10.59
N ILE A 63 -17.57 -14.99 9.29
CA ILE A 63 -18.46 -14.00 8.71
C ILE A 63 -19.88 -14.55 8.66
N GLU A 64 -20.86 -13.76 9.06
CA GLU A 64 -22.28 -14.11 9.05
C GLU A 64 -23.09 -13.06 8.28
N ILE A 65 -24.31 -13.45 7.90
CA ILE A 65 -25.26 -12.52 7.28
C ILE A 65 -25.62 -11.44 8.30
N GLY A 66 -25.46 -10.17 7.90
CA GLY A 66 -25.68 -9.02 8.78
C GLY A 66 -24.38 -8.34 9.22
N ASP A 67 -23.21 -8.96 8.99
CA ASP A 67 -21.94 -8.30 9.19
C ASP A 67 -21.73 -7.19 8.13
N VAL A 68 -21.08 -6.12 8.51
CA VAL A 68 -20.92 -4.92 7.69
C VAL A 68 -19.59 -4.99 6.91
N LEU A 69 -19.66 -4.94 5.60
CA LEU A 69 -18.49 -4.75 4.74
C LEU A 69 -18.13 -3.26 4.67
N VAL A 70 -16.93 -2.92 5.11
CA VAL A 70 -16.36 -1.56 5.03
C VAL A 70 -15.21 -1.57 4.02
N LEU A 71 -15.46 -1.04 2.83
CA LEU A 71 -14.43 -0.85 1.80
C LEU A 71 -13.62 0.42 2.06
N ASN A 72 -12.43 0.52 1.43
CA ASN A 72 -11.50 1.66 1.57
C ASN A 72 -11.03 1.88 3.02
N TYR A 73 -10.91 0.81 3.77
CA TYR A 73 -10.45 0.91 5.15
C TYR A 73 -9.03 1.49 5.20
N MET A 74 -8.84 2.57 5.97
CA MET A 74 -7.58 3.31 6.12
C MET A 74 -7.07 4.03 4.85
N TYR A 75 -7.85 4.20 3.78
CA TYR A 75 -7.38 4.81 2.53
C TYR A 75 -6.98 6.29 2.65
N ASN A 76 -7.40 6.96 3.71
CA ASN A 76 -6.97 8.31 4.04
C ASN A 76 -5.57 8.39 4.68
N SER A 77 -4.98 7.24 5.03
CA SER A 77 -3.61 7.14 5.58
C SER A 77 -2.72 6.47 4.55
N SER A 78 -1.69 7.17 4.08
CA SER A 78 -0.93 6.78 2.90
C SER A 78 0.58 6.93 3.09
N LEU A 79 1.35 6.08 2.42
CA LEU A 79 2.77 6.29 2.19
C LEU A 79 2.96 6.98 0.84
N LEU A 80 3.88 7.94 0.76
CA LEU A 80 4.21 8.62 -0.47
C LEU A 80 5.64 8.30 -0.89
N ILE A 81 5.79 7.72 -2.09
CA ILE A 81 7.04 7.31 -2.72
C ILE A 81 7.25 8.12 -3.99
N THR A 82 8.26 8.97 -4.01
CA THR A 82 8.56 9.88 -5.12
C THR A 82 10.06 9.91 -5.40
N PRO A 83 10.48 10.28 -6.61
CA PRO A 83 11.89 10.35 -6.97
C PRO A 83 12.61 11.59 -6.40
N THR A 84 11.89 12.68 -6.16
CA THR A 84 12.47 13.99 -5.80
C THR A 84 11.71 14.66 -4.67
N GLN A 85 12.35 15.64 -4.02
CA GLN A 85 11.69 16.47 -3.01
C GLN A 85 10.52 17.27 -3.59
N ASP A 86 10.68 17.81 -4.80
CA ASP A 86 9.67 18.66 -5.44
C ASP A 86 8.42 17.83 -5.78
N SER A 87 8.59 16.63 -6.32
CA SER A 87 7.47 15.70 -6.55
C SER A 87 6.78 15.30 -5.25
N PHE A 88 7.54 15.08 -4.15
CA PHE A 88 6.97 14.79 -2.84
C PHE A 88 6.08 15.92 -2.34
N GLN A 89 6.56 17.16 -2.38
CA GLN A 89 5.80 18.32 -1.93
C GLN A 89 4.57 18.56 -2.82
N SER A 90 4.75 18.49 -4.14
CA SER A 90 3.67 18.73 -5.11
C SER A 90 2.52 17.71 -4.99
N VAL A 91 2.82 16.43 -4.76
CA VAL A 91 1.77 15.42 -4.50
C VAL A 91 1.03 15.72 -3.20
N ARG A 92 1.74 16.05 -2.12
CA ARG A 92 1.10 16.41 -0.84
C ARG A 92 0.17 17.62 -0.99
N ASP A 93 0.57 18.62 -1.76
CA ASP A 93 -0.24 19.82 -1.98
C ASP A 93 -1.47 19.53 -2.86
N SER A 94 -1.38 18.53 -3.75
CA SER A 94 -2.48 18.12 -4.63
C SER A 94 -3.50 17.21 -3.92
N PHE A 95 -3.06 16.36 -2.98
CA PHE A 95 -3.89 15.37 -2.28
C PHE A 95 -4.06 15.70 -0.79
N LYS A 96 -4.55 16.90 -0.49
CA LYS A 96 -4.66 17.44 0.89
C LYS A 96 -5.57 16.64 1.83
N SER A 97 -6.48 15.82 1.29
CA SER A 97 -7.36 14.95 2.08
C SER A 97 -6.67 13.68 2.60
N ASN A 98 -5.48 13.35 2.05
CA ASN A 98 -4.71 12.20 2.50
C ASN A 98 -3.71 12.60 3.58
N ASN A 99 -3.59 11.76 4.60
CA ASN A 99 -2.59 11.86 5.63
C ASN A 99 -1.35 11.07 5.19
N PHE A 100 -0.38 11.76 4.60
CA PHE A 100 0.86 11.14 4.16
C PHE A 100 1.86 10.99 5.31
N ILE A 101 2.24 9.74 5.60
CA ILE A 101 3.43 9.45 6.40
C ILE A 101 4.67 9.79 5.56
N HIS A 102 5.68 10.41 6.19
CA HIS A 102 6.89 10.78 5.47
C HIS A 102 7.71 9.55 5.06
N SER A 103 8.23 9.54 3.84
CA SER A 103 9.08 8.48 3.30
C SER A 103 10.31 8.16 4.17
N ASP A 104 10.80 9.13 4.95
CA ASP A 104 11.91 8.93 5.88
C ASP A 104 11.65 7.81 6.91
N ILE A 105 10.39 7.62 7.34
CA ILE A 105 10.06 6.58 8.33
C ILE A 105 10.23 5.20 7.70
N PHE A 106 9.83 5.04 6.45
CA PHE A 106 10.07 3.82 5.70
C PHE A 106 11.55 3.61 5.40
N ALA A 107 12.25 4.68 4.97
CA ALA A 107 13.69 4.63 4.72
C ALA A 107 14.49 4.24 5.98
N ALA A 108 14.14 4.79 7.15
CA ALA A 108 14.77 4.43 8.41
C ALA A 108 14.59 2.93 8.73
N LYS A 109 13.40 2.38 8.48
CA LYS A 109 13.14 0.95 8.62
C LYS A 109 13.98 0.10 7.66
N LEU A 110 14.06 0.52 6.39
CA LEU A 110 14.90 -0.15 5.40
C LEU A 110 16.38 -0.11 5.81
N LYS A 111 16.86 1.03 6.34
CA LYS A 111 18.24 1.18 6.84
C LYS A 111 18.54 0.23 7.99
N VAL A 112 17.66 0.11 8.97
CA VAL A 112 17.80 -0.84 10.09
C VAL A 112 17.87 -2.29 9.60
N ASN A 113 17.17 -2.61 8.51
CA ASN A 113 17.14 -3.94 7.92
C ASN A 113 18.21 -4.15 6.83
N ASN A 114 19.07 -3.18 6.54
CA ASN A 114 20.06 -3.17 5.45
C ASN A 114 19.47 -3.54 4.08
N LYS A 115 18.30 -2.98 3.76
CA LYS A 115 17.55 -3.24 2.53
C LYS A 115 17.39 -1.96 1.69
N PRO A 116 18.35 -1.59 0.84
CA PRO A 116 18.28 -0.38 0.01
C PRO A 116 17.19 -0.45 -1.08
N TYR A 117 16.77 -1.64 -1.48
CA TYR A 117 15.77 -1.86 -2.52
C TYR A 117 14.53 -2.57 -1.96
N PRO A 118 13.48 -1.82 -1.57
CA PRO A 118 12.29 -2.38 -0.95
C PRO A 118 11.46 -3.21 -1.93
N THR A 119 11.08 -4.41 -1.52
CA THR A 119 10.17 -5.27 -2.28
C THR A 119 8.71 -4.91 -2.02
N LYS A 120 7.79 -5.51 -2.80
CA LYS A 120 6.35 -5.42 -2.55
C LYS A 120 5.99 -5.82 -1.13
N GLU A 121 6.59 -6.89 -0.63
CA GLU A 121 6.35 -7.41 0.72
C GLU A 121 6.85 -6.44 1.80
N ASP A 122 7.95 -5.72 1.58
CA ASP A 122 8.45 -4.69 2.50
C ASP A 122 7.45 -3.53 2.62
N PHE A 123 6.86 -3.10 1.48
CA PHE A 123 5.80 -2.10 1.48
C PHE A 123 4.55 -2.57 2.22
N GLN A 124 4.07 -3.79 1.95
CA GLN A 124 2.88 -4.34 2.59
C GLN A 124 3.07 -4.50 4.09
N LYS A 125 4.21 -5.03 4.53
CA LYS A 125 4.56 -5.18 5.94
C LYS A 125 4.63 -3.83 6.66
N PHE A 126 5.26 -2.85 6.04
CA PHE A 126 5.34 -1.49 6.60
C PHE A 126 3.95 -0.86 6.69
N ALA A 127 3.11 -1.03 5.67
CA ALA A 127 1.75 -0.50 5.66
C ALA A 127 0.88 -1.07 6.80
N ILE A 128 0.99 -2.37 7.08
CA ILE A 128 0.30 -3.01 8.21
C ILE A 128 0.78 -2.40 9.54
N GLU A 129 2.09 -2.27 9.74
CA GLU A 129 2.67 -1.73 10.97
C GLU A 129 2.30 -0.26 11.22
N GLN A 130 2.09 0.52 10.16
CA GLN A 130 1.76 1.94 10.22
C GLN A 130 0.27 2.24 10.00
N ASN A 131 -0.58 1.23 9.85
CA ASN A 131 -2.02 1.36 9.56
C ASN A 131 -2.30 2.21 8.31
N LEU A 132 -1.63 1.88 7.20
CA LEU A 132 -1.79 2.56 5.91
C LEU A 132 -2.70 1.75 4.99
N GLY A 133 -3.65 2.41 4.33
CA GLY A 133 -4.54 1.79 3.36
C GLY A 133 -4.03 1.89 1.93
N THR A 134 -3.24 2.94 1.60
CA THR A 134 -2.74 3.17 0.25
C THR A 134 -1.27 3.58 0.22
N ILE A 135 -0.64 3.36 -0.93
CA ILE A 135 0.68 3.90 -1.27
C ILE A 135 0.54 4.69 -2.57
N PHE A 136 1.10 5.88 -2.58
CA PHE A 136 1.19 6.73 -3.76
C PHE A 136 2.60 6.61 -4.34
N PHE A 137 2.70 6.15 -5.59
CA PHE A 137 3.95 6.10 -6.34
C PHE A 137 3.93 7.14 -7.46
N THR A 138 4.96 7.98 -7.53
CA THR A 138 5.13 8.93 -8.63
C THR A 138 6.18 8.41 -9.58
N LEU A 139 5.77 8.04 -10.79
CA LEU A 139 6.66 7.58 -11.87
C LEU A 139 6.07 7.93 -13.24
N ASP A 140 6.92 8.13 -14.26
CA ASP A 140 6.52 8.47 -15.63
C ASP A 140 5.53 9.65 -15.73
N ASN A 141 5.71 10.71 -14.95
CA ASN A 141 4.77 11.84 -14.87
C ASN A 141 3.32 11.44 -14.51
N LYS A 142 3.17 10.41 -13.70
CA LYS A 142 1.89 9.97 -13.12
C LYS A 142 2.03 9.70 -11.65
N VAL A 143 0.94 9.86 -10.92
CA VAL A 143 0.76 9.33 -9.57
C VAL A 143 -0.11 8.09 -9.65
N TYR A 144 0.37 6.97 -9.16
CA TYR A 144 -0.35 5.71 -9.04
C TYR A 144 -0.78 5.51 -7.60
N ILE A 145 -2.06 5.32 -7.37
CA ILE A 145 -2.62 5.00 -6.06
C ILE A 145 -2.77 3.49 -5.97
N VAL A 146 -2.10 2.88 -5.01
CA VAL A 146 -1.98 1.43 -4.86
C VAL A 146 -2.55 1.00 -3.51
N ASP A 147 -3.41 -0.01 -3.53
CA ASP A 147 -3.92 -0.66 -2.32
C ASP A 147 -2.80 -1.42 -1.60
N THR A 148 -2.66 -1.21 -0.29
CA THR A 148 -1.57 -1.83 0.49
C THR A 148 -1.72 -3.33 0.68
N LYS A 149 -2.94 -3.85 0.75
CA LYS A 149 -3.18 -5.28 0.99
C LYS A 149 -3.08 -6.13 -0.27
N THR A 150 -3.71 -5.67 -1.34
CA THR A 150 -3.76 -6.38 -2.62
C THR A 150 -2.59 -6.04 -3.53
N PHE A 151 -2.00 -4.86 -3.33
CA PHE A 151 -1.01 -4.23 -4.19
C PHE A 151 -1.54 -3.95 -5.61
N ALA A 152 -2.85 -3.84 -5.74
CA ALA A 152 -3.52 -3.46 -6.98
C ALA A 152 -3.44 -1.96 -7.19
N ILE A 153 -3.24 -1.52 -8.42
CA ILE A 153 -3.38 -0.12 -8.81
C ILE A 153 -4.87 0.20 -8.81
N LEU A 154 -5.28 1.11 -7.95
CA LEU A 154 -6.66 1.55 -7.84
C LEU A 154 -6.98 2.66 -8.84
N GLU A 155 -6.05 3.58 -9.02
CA GLU A 155 -6.21 4.75 -9.87
C GLU A 155 -4.86 5.33 -10.27
N SER A 156 -4.84 6.13 -11.34
CA SER A 156 -3.66 6.89 -11.74
C SER A 156 -4.05 8.26 -12.31
N TYR A 157 -3.26 9.27 -11.99
CA TYR A 157 -3.45 10.65 -12.44
C TYR A 157 -2.20 11.14 -13.16
N SER A 158 -2.39 11.92 -14.23
CA SER A 158 -1.28 12.66 -14.84
C SER A 158 -0.75 13.69 -13.86
N PHE A 159 0.55 13.73 -13.67
CA PHE A 159 1.20 14.57 -12.69
C PHE A 159 2.56 15.01 -13.19
N THR A 160 2.70 16.30 -13.47
CA THR A 160 3.97 16.85 -13.94
C THR A 160 4.73 17.45 -12.77
N TYR A 161 6.01 17.13 -12.63
CA TYR A 161 6.93 17.72 -11.66
C TYR A 161 8.23 18.08 -12.33
N GLU A 162 8.96 19.02 -11.76
CA GLU A 162 10.29 19.39 -12.25
C GLU A 162 11.28 18.26 -11.98
N ASN A 163 12.12 17.95 -12.98
CA ASN A 163 13.18 16.98 -12.84
C ASN A 163 14.36 17.60 -12.05
N SER A 164 14.27 17.50 -10.75
CA SER A 164 15.43 17.69 -9.86
C SER A 164 16.20 16.37 -9.71
N GLU A 165 17.22 16.35 -8.90
CA GLU A 165 18.05 15.16 -8.64
C GLU A 165 17.19 13.96 -8.16
N ILE A 166 17.11 12.91 -8.99
CA ILE A 166 16.39 11.67 -8.68
C ILE A 166 17.15 10.89 -7.62
N LYS A 167 16.45 10.52 -6.55
CA LYS A 167 16.99 9.70 -5.45
C LYS A 167 16.49 8.26 -5.52
N MET A 168 17.40 7.32 -5.33
CA MET A 168 17.10 5.89 -5.16
C MET A 168 17.27 5.49 -3.68
N PRO A 169 16.43 4.59 -3.18
CA PRO A 169 15.26 3.98 -3.83
C PRO A 169 14.07 4.94 -3.98
N PHE A 170 14.03 6.03 -3.25
CA PHE A 170 13.04 7.13 -3.31
C PHE A 170 13.56 8.35 -2.57
N TYR A 171 12.89 9.49 -2.73
CA TYR A 171 13.22 10.69 -1.98
C TYR A 171 13.11 10.45 -0.48
N THR A 172 14.21 10.67 0.22
CA THR A 172 14.33 10.62 1.68
C THR A 172 15.47 11.53 2.14
N ARG A 173 15.43 11.97 3.40
CA ARG A 173 16.50 12.68 4.09
C ARG A 173 17.38 11.74 4.91
N VAL A 174 17.01 10.47 4.99
CA VAL A 174 17.84 9.43 5.63
C VAL A 174 19.09 9.24 4.79
N GLU A 175 20.23 9.10 5.46
CA GLU A 175 21.50 8.79 4.81
C GLU A 175 21.44 7.47 4.03
N GLU A 176 22.41 7.25 3.15
CA GLU A 176 22.50 6.07 2.30
C GLU A 176 22.24 4.76 3.09
N ILE A 177 21.44 3.90 2.51
CA ILE A 177 21.10 2.60 3.06
C ILE A 177 22.12 1.60 2.53
N GLU A 178 22.98 1.10 3.41
CA GLU A 178 23.98 0.09 3.06
C GLU A 178 23.31 -1.27 2.81
N GLU A 179 23.85 -2.02 1.84
CA GLU A 179 23.42 -3.39 1.56
C GLU A 179 23.98 -4.37 2.58
N SER A 180 23.19 -5.39 2.93
CA SER A 180 23.70 -6.54 3.68
C SER A 180 24.67 -7.33 2.81
N ILE A 181 25.84 -7.67 3.35
CA ILE A 181 26.88 -8.47 2.67
C ILE A 181 26.33 -9.83 2.20
N LEU A 182 25.29 -10.35 2.85
CA LEU A 182 24.67 -11.64 2.53
C LEU A 182 23.73 -11.58 1.31
N ASP A 183 23.22 -10.41 0.96
CA ASP A 183 22.22 -10.21 -0.10
C ASP A 183 22.82 -9.68 -1.42
N PHE A 184 24.13 -9.51 -1.48
CA PHE A 184 24.84 -8.86 -2.59
C PHE A 184 24.59 -9.49 -3.98
N SER A 185 24.34 -10.79 -4.05
CA SER A 185 24.09 -11.50 -5.31
C SER A 185 22.66 -11.31 -5.86
N PHE A 186 21.69 -11.00 -5.00
CA PHE A 186 20.28 -10.83 -5.38
C PHE A 186 19.95 -9.42 -5.90
N PHE A 187 20.80 -8.43 -5.63
CA PHE A 187 20.53 -7.01 -5.89
C PHE A 187 21.38 -6.41 -7.00
N SER A 188 22.36 -7.15 -7.57
CA SER A 188 23.21 -6.64 -8.65
C SER A 188 22.41 -6.10 -9.83
N ASP A 189 21.39 -6.83 -10.28
CA ASP A 189 20.54 -6.44 -11.41
C ASP A 189 19.61 -5.25 -11.10
N LYS A 190 19.31 -5.00 -9.82
CA LYS A 190 18.45 -3.88 -9.38
C LYS A 190 19.20 -2.56 -9.32
N LYS A 191 20.49 -2.60 -9.10
CA LYS A 191 21.36 -1.41 -8.98
C LYS A 191 21.55 -0.67 -10.32
N GLU A 192 21.32 -1.34 -11.45
CA GLU A 192 21.41 -0.76 -12.79
C GLU A 192 20.10 -0.12 -13.27
N LEU A 193 18.97 -0.33 -12.54
CA LEU A 193 17.67 0.18 -12.93
C LEU A 193 17.50 1.65 -12.56
N SER A 194 16.88 2.41 -13.44
CA SER A 194 16.36 3.72 -13.09
C SER A 194 15.21 3.62 -12.08
N TYR A 195 14.89 4.73 -11.41
CA TYR A 195 13.76 4.81 -10.47
C TYR A 195 12.45 4.31 -11.12
N ASP A 196 12.11 4.83 -12.30
CA ASP A 196 10.87 4.49 -13.01
C ASP A 196 10.83 3.01 -13.41
N GLU A 197 11.93 2.45 -13.92
CA GLU A 197 12.01 1.04 -14.29
C GLU A 197 11.84 0.13 -13.09
N TYR A 198 12.48 0.47 -11.96
CA TYR A 198 12.36 -0.28 -10.72
C TYR A 198 10.91 -0.35 -10.24
N TYR A 199 10.25 0.81 -10.10
CA TYR A 199 8.88 0.84 -9.60
C TYR A 199 7.83 0.34 -10.60
N LYS A 200 8.06 0.44 -11.90
CA LYS A 200 7.23 -0.24 -12.91
C LYS A 200 7.21 -1.75 -12.70
N ARG A 201 8.37 -2.35 -12.41
CA ARG A 201 8.45 -3.79 -12.13
C ARG A 201 7.77 -4.14 -10.81
N ILE A 202 7.97 -3.37 -9.75
CA ILE A 202 7.29 -3.54 -8.47
C ILE A 202 5.77 -3.48 -8.63
N LEU A 203 5.25 -2.57 -9.46
CA LEU A 203 3.82 -2.40 -9.73
C LEU A 203 3.27 -3.37 -10.79
N GLY A 204 4.10 -4.22 -11.40
CA GLY A 204 3.68 -5.14 -12.45
C GLY A 204 3.36 -4.46 -13.79
N LEU A 205 3.82 -3.22 -14.01
CA LEU A 205 3.66 -2.47 -15.25
C LEU A 205 4.72 -2.88 -16.31
N SER A 206 5.79 -3.51 -15.89
CA SER A 206 6.82 -4.11 -16.74
C SER A 206 7.31 -5.43 -16.15
N LYS A 207 7.95 -6.28 -16.97
CA LYS A 207 8.54 -7.56 -16.51
C LYS A 207 9.92 -7.33 -15.91
N TRP A 208 10.32 -8.19 -15.00
CA TRP A 208 11.71 -8.29 -14.46
C TRP A 208 12.67 -8.79 -15.52
#